data_e389d1895a8b94b61171cc16f409b9ac
#
_entry.id   e389d1895a8b94b61171cc16f409b9ac
#
_cell.length_a   1.000
_cell.length_b   1.000
_cell.length_c   1.000
_cell.angle_alpha   90.00
_cell.angle_beta   90.00
_cell.angle_gamma   90.00
#
_symmetry.space_group_name_H-M   'P 1'
#
loop_
_entity.id
_entity.type
_entity.pdbx_description
1 polymer ?
#
loop_
_entity_poly.entity_id
_entity_poly.type
_entity_poly.pdbx_seq_one_letter_code
_entity_poly.pdbx_strand_id
1 'polypeptide(L)'
;MSTPIRVGIIGAGYISAAYLKAAQNFPELAIVSCADAQQTNAEKRGEEFGLKVQSVDELLQDKAVDLILNLTTPQSHVQVSSQGLEAGKHVYSEKPLALNLAEAEALLKTARRYNVRLGCAPDTFLGGGQQTARKLIDDGVIGKPLGGTAFVLTPGPESWHPNPEFYYQTGGGPVFDMGPYYLTALINLLGPVTRVTSIAGRGFVERIFGAGPRKGEKFAVEIPTHFNALLEFEQGAVISFHASFDVQGHSHLPIEIYGTEGSLQIPDPNYFGGRVRLLQRGGSWADMPLTHGYNDRNYRILGVAEMAAAIRKNRPHRASDQIAFHTVEVMEAIVTGGSSGKAVSINSHCERPRALEPLPRLGTLD
;
A
#
# COMPACT_ATOMS: atom_id res chain seq x y z
N MET A 1 -22.68 19.78 9.28
CA MET A 1 -21.73 18.79 8.68
C MET A 1 -21.04 19.47 7.53
N SER A 2 -19.72 19.31 7.37
CA SER A 2 -18.99 19.86 6.21
C SER A 2 -19.37 19.09 4.93
N THR A 3 -19.33 19.76 3.79
CA THR A 3 -19.63 19.13 2.47
C THR A 3 -18.65 17.97 2.21
N PRO A 4 -19.08 16.77 1.80
CA PRO A 4 -18.18 15.66 1.50
C PRO A 4 -17.28 15.98 0.29
N ILE A 5 -16.06 15.41 0.28
CA ILE A 5 -15.19 15.45 -0.89
C ILE A 5 -15.80 14.58 -1.97
N ARG A 6 -15.96 15.14 -3.18
CA ARG A 6 -16.57 14.44 -4.32
C ARG A 6 -15.49 13.70 -5.08
N VAL A 7 -15.63 12.37 -5.14
CA VAL A 7 -14.63 11.46 -5.71
C VAL A 7 -15.10 10.91 -7.04
N GLY A 8 -14.29 11.02 -8.07
CA GLY A 8 -14.42 10.32 -9.33
C GLY A 8 -13.44 9.14 -9.39
N ILE A 9 -13.92 7.97 -9.82
CA ILE A 9 -13.08 6.77 -9.94
C ILE A 9 -12.65 6.60 -11.39
N ILE A 10 -11.35 6.40 -11.62
CA ILE A 10 -10.81 5.96 -12.92
C ILE A 10 -10.22 4.57 -12.72
N GLY A 11 -10.74 3.59 -13.46
CA GLY A 11 -10.48 2.17 -13.28
C GLY A 11 -11.63 1.47 -12.54
N ALA A 12 -12.59 0.93 -13.29
CA ALA A 12 -13.77 0.25 -12.78
C ALA A 12 -13.62 -1.29 -12.75
N GLY A 13 -12.39 -1.78 -12.65
CA GLY A 13 -12.03 -3.20 -12.62
C GLY A 13 -12.42 -3.91 -11.33
N TYR A 14 -11.75 -5.05 -11.07
CA TYR A 14 -12.06 -5.94 -9.95
C TYR A 14 -12.00 -5.24 -8.57
N ILE A 15 -10.92 -4.48 -8.32
CA ILE A 15 -10.68 -3.87 -7.02
C ILE A 15 -11.67 -2.74 -6.67
N SER A 16 -12.24 -2.08 -7.69
CA SER A 16 -13.15 -0.95 -7.50
C SER A 16 -14.38 -1.30 -6.64
N ALA A 17 -14.89 -2.54 -6.72
CA ALA A 17 -16.01 -2.99 -5.90
C ALA A 17 -15.68 -2.99 -4.40
N ALA A 18 -14.44 -3.32 -4.02
CA ALA A 18 -14.00 -3.28 -2.62
C ALA A 18 -13.97 -1.84 -2.08
N TYR A 19 -13.44 -0.90 -2.88
CA TYR A 19 -13.43 0.53 -2.55
C TYR A 19 -14.83 1.10 -2.42
N LEU A 20 -15.71 0.81 -3.38
CA LEU A 20 -17.09 1.30 -3.39
C LEU A 20 -17.91 0.78 -2.20
N LYS A 21 -17.78 -0.50 -1.86
CA LYS A 21 -18.43 -1.08 -0.67
C LYS A 21 -17.92 -0.44 0.62
N ALA A 22 -16.61 -0.24 0.72
CA ALA A 22 -16.02 0.37 1.90
C ALA A 22 -16.37 1.86 2.05
N ALA A 23 -16.57 2.59 0.94
CA ALA A 23 -16.91 4.02 0.92
C ALA A 23 -18.18 4.34 1.72
N GLN A 24 -19.11 3.41 1.81
CA GLN A 24 -20.36 3.57 2.57
C GLN A 24 -20.13 3.80 4.08
N ASN A 25 -18.95 3.50 4.60
CA ASN A 25 -18.59 3.73 6.00
C ASN A 25 -18.00 5.13 6.25
N PHE A 26 -17.80 5.96 5.20
CA PHE A 26 -17.09 7.23 5.29
C PHE A 26 -17.93 8.40 4.77
N PRO A 27 -18.67 9.08 5.66
CA PRO A 27 -19.53 10.23 5.28
C PRO A 27 -18.73 11.44 4.78
N GLU A 28 -17.41 11.43 4.93
CA GLU A 28 -16.49 12.42 4.39
C GLU A 28 -16.38 12.36 2.86
N LEU A 29 -16.79 11.26 2.24
CA LEU A 29 -16.68 11.00 0.81
C LEU A 29 -18.05 10.94 0.15
N ALA A 30 -18.15 11.47 -1.07
CA ALA A 30 -19.25 11.23 -1.99
C ALA A 30 -18.67 10.71 -3.31
N ILE A 31 -18.82 9.41 -3.56
CA ILE A 31 -18.44 8.85 -4.87
C ILE A 31 -19.48 9.25 -5.88
N VAL A 32 -19.14 10.09 -6.84
CA VAL A 32 -20.10 10.73 -7.76
C VAL A 32 -20.07 10.17 -9.17
N SER A 33 -18.92 9.66 -9.62
CA SER A 33 -18.79 9.16 -10.99
C SER A 33 -17.70 8.10 -11.12
N CYS A 34 -17.76 7.34 -12.21
CA CYS A 34 -16.72 6.39 -12.58
C CYS A 34 -16.45 6.41 -14.09
N ALA A 35 -15.21 6.08 -14.45
CA ALA A 35 -14.72 5.91 -15.81
C ALA A 35 -13.80 4.69 -15.90
N ASP A 36 -13.70 4.09 -17.08
CA ASP A 36 -12.76 3.01 -17.39
C ASP A 36 -12.42 3.07 -18.89
N ALA A 37 -11.22 2.65 -19.26
CA ALA A 37 -10.84 2.52 -20.67
C ALA A 37 -11.75 1.53 -21.43
N GLN A 38 -12.25 0.51 -20.71
CA GLN A 38 -13.32 -0.37 -21.20
C GLN A 38 -14.65 0.10 -20.63
N GLN A 39 -15.43 0.80 -21.44
CA GLN A 39 -16.68 1.44 -21.00
C GLN A 39 -17.65 0.46 -20.33
N THR A 40 -17.70 -0.80 -20.75
CA THR A 40 -18.53 -1.85 -20.15
C THR A 40 -18.21 -2.09 -18.65
N ASN A 41 -16.96 -1.89 -18.22
CA ASN A 41 -16.61 -1.96 -16.80
C ASN A 41 -17.20 -0.80 -16.02
N ALA A 42 -17.11 0.43 -16.57
CA ALA A 42 -17.70 1.61 -15.95
C ALA A 42 -19.24 1.53 -15.88
N GLU A 43 -19.88 1.07 -16.95
CA GLU A 43 -21.34 0.85 -17.00
C GLU A 43 -21.80 -0.14 -15.92
N LYS A 44 -21.11 -1.27 -15.80
CA LYS A 44 -21.39 -2.27 -14.75
C LYS A 44 -21.30 -1.67 -13.35
N ARG A 45 -20.26 -0.88 -13.06
CA ARG A 45 -20.10 -0.23 -11.74
C ARG A 45 -21.07 0.90 -11.53
N GLY A 46 -21.37 1.67 -12.59
CA GLY A 46 -22.40 2.71 -12.57
C GLY A 46 -23.76 2.14 -12.18
N GLU A 47 -24.18 1.02 -12.77
CA GLU A 47 -25.43 0.33 -12.47
C GLU A 47 -25.41 -0.25 -11.03
N GLU A 48 -24.32 -0.96 -10.64
CA GLU A 48 -24.22 -1.61 -9.33
C GLU A 48 -24.27 -0.62 -8.15
N PHE A 49 -23.69 0.58 -8.31
CA PHE A 49 -23.50 1.55 -7.22
C PHE A 49 -24.19 2.89 -7.42
N GLY A 50 -24.96 3.05 -8.49
CA GLY A 50 -25.69 4.30 -8.78
C GLY A 50 -24.78 5.47 -9.15
N LEU A 51 -23.68 5.23 -9.87
CA LEU A 51 -22.69 6.24 -10.22
C LEU A 51 -22.94 6.80 -11.63
N LYS A 52 -22.62 8.08 -11.84
CA LYS A 52 -22.55 8.66 -13.17
C LYS A 52 -21.41 8.02 -13.95
N VAL A 53 -21.70 7.45 -15.10
CA VAL A 53 -20.70 6.91 -16.03
C VAL A 53 -20.24 8.01 -16.96
N GLN A 54 -18.93 8.16 -17.09
CA GLN A 54 -18.29 9.17 -17.94
C GLN A 54 -17.10 8.54 -18.69
N SER A 55 -16.65 9.16 -19.76
CA SER A 55 -15.32 8.91 -20.29
C SER A 55 -14.25 9.45 -19.32
N VAL A 56 -13.01 8.99 -19.46
CA VAL A 56 -11.89 9.49 -18.63
C VAL A 56 -11.74 11.01 -18.80
N ASP A 57 -11.80 11.52 -20.03
CA ASP A 57 -11.64 12.94 -20.32
C ASP A 57 -12.79 13.79 -19.73
N GLU A 58 -14.04 13.33 -19.85
CA GLU A 58 -15.18 14.02 -19.24
C GLU A 58 -15.05 14.06 -17.71
N LEU A 59 -14.63 12.95 -17.08
CA LEU A 59 -14.47 12.89 -15.63
C LEU A 59 -13.36 13.82 -15.15
N LEU A 60 -12.22 13.88 -15.86
CA LEU A 60 -11.12 14.78 -15.55
C LEU A 60 -11.54 16.27 -15.65
N GLN A 61 -12.43 16.61 -16.57
CA GLN A 61 -12.94 17.98 -16.77
C GLN A 61 -14.15 18.31 -15.88
N ASP A 62 -14.77 17.33 -15.23
CA ASP A 62 -15.98 17.53 -14.44
C ASP A 62 -15.67 18.33 -13.16
N LYS A 63 -16.21 19.56 -13.08
CA LYS A 63 -16.09 20.46 -11.92
C LYS A 63 -16.80 19.92 -10.66
N ALA A 64 -17.66 18.91 -10.83
CA ALA A 64 -18.29 18.23 -9.70
C ALA A 64 -17.38 17.17 -9.05
N VAL A 65 -16.16 16.97 -9.53
CA VAL A 65 -15.15 16.04 -8.96
C VAL A 65 -14.02 16.83 -8.35
N ASP A 66 -13.74 16.58 -7.07
CA ASP A 66 -12.66 17.21 -6.31
C ASP A 66 -11.41 16.34 -6.26
N LEU A 67 -11.58 15.01 -6.25
CA LEU A 67 -10.52 14.01 -6.09
C LEU A 67 -10.70 12.87 -7.09
N ILE A 68 -9.62 12.49 -7.75
CA ILE A 68 -9.55 11.28 -8.57
C ILE A 68 -9.04 10.11 -7.71
N LEU A 69 -9.81 9.03 -7.65
CA LEU A 69 -9.38 7.75 -7.15
C LEU A 69 -8.93 6.89 -8.34
N ASN A 70 -7.62 6.73 -8.50
CA ASN A 70 -7.01 5.97 -9.59
C ASN A 70 -6.88 4.50 -9.20
N LEU A 71 -7.72 3.65 -9.77
CA LEU A 71 -7.76 2.19 -9.58
C LEU A 71 -7.41 1.42 -10.86
N THR A 72 -6.65 2.04 -11.73
CA THR A 72 -6.20 1.43 -12.98
C THR A 72 -5.14 0.34 -12.73
N THR A 73 -4.50 -0.17 -13.77
CA THR A 73 -3.38 -1.11 -13.64
C THR A 73 -2.08 -0.37 -13.30
N PRO A 74 -1.09 -1.01 -12.68
CA PRO A 74 0.19 -0.38 -12.32
C PRO A 74 0.87 0.39 -13.46
N GLN A 75 0.78 -0.11 -14.68
CA GLN A 75 1.35 0.52 -15.88
C GLN A 75 0.66 1.85 -16.23
N SER A 76 -0.60 2.04 -15.80
CA SER A 76 -1.39 3.25 -16.09
C SER A 76 -1.42 4.24 -14.92
N HIS A 77 -0.92 3.85 -13.73
CA HIS A 77 -1.01 4.70 -12.53
C HIS A 77 -0.42 6.09 -12.75
N VAL A 78 0.78 6.17 -13.30
CA VAL A 78 1.50 7.44 -13.51
C VAL A 78 0.77 8.33 -14.48
N GLN A 79 0.37 7.79 -15.63
CA GLN A 79 -0.33 8.57 -16.66
C GLN A 79 -1.64 9.15 -16.13
N VAL A 80 -2.50 8.31 -15.57
CA VAL A 80 -3.82 8.74 -15.06
C VAL A 80 -3.69 9.69 -13.87
N SER A 81 -2.73 9.43 -12.97
CA SER A 81 -2.46 10.34 -11.85
C SER A 81 -1.95 11.70 -12.31
N SER A 82 -1.02 11.75 -13.28
CA SER A 82 -0.56 13.02 -13.87
C SER A 82 -1.72 13.82 -14.47
N GLN A 83 -2.57 13.18 -15.27
CA GLN A 83 -3.73 13.83 -15.86
C GLN A 83 -4.69 14.41 -14.81
N GLY A 84 -4.93 13.66 -13.72
CA GLY A 84 -5.76 14.13 -12.60
C GLY A 84 -5.16 15.37 -11.91
N LEU A 85 -3.85 15.32 -11.61
CA LEU A 85 -3.11 16.43 -10.99
C LEU A 85 -3.09 17.66 -11.90
N GLU A 86 -2.85 17.50 -13.20
CA GLU A 86 -2.84 18.57 -14.22
C GLU A 86 -4.22 19.19 -14.42
N ALA A 87 -5.29 18.42 -14.22
CA ALA A 87 -6.65 18.92 -14.19
C ALA A 87 -7.01 19.69 -12.89
N GLY A 88 -6.03 19.89 -11.99
CA GLY A 88 -6.21 20.61 -10.73
C GLY A 88 -6.98 19.81 -9.68
N LYS A 89 -7.04 18.49 -9.79
CA LYS A 89 -7.73 17.62 -8.84
C LYS A 89 -6.75 16.97 -7.88
N HIS A 90 -7.18 16.74 -6.64
CA HIS A 90 -6.44 15.84 -5.77
C HIS A 90 -6.45 14.43 -6.36
N VAL A 91 -5.40 13.65 -6.11
CA VAL A 91 -5.30 12.27 -6.61
C VAL A 91 -4.94 11.33 -5.49
N TYR A 92 -5.63 10.20 -5.41
CA TYR A 92 -5.24 9.05 -4.61
C TYR A 92 -5.12 7.84 -5.55
N SER A 93 -3.93 7.25 -5.63
CA SER A 93 -3.66 6.12 -6.53
C SER A 93 -3.62 4.79 -5.79
N GLU A 94 -4.02 3.72 -6.46
CA GLU A 94 -3.65 2.37 -6.03
C GLU A 94 -2.12 2.19 -6.06
N LYS A 95 -1.66 1.19 -5.30
CA LYS A 95 -0.25 0.81 -5.23
C LYS A 95 0.20 -0.01 -6.49
N PRO A 96 1.47 0.06 -6.85
CA PRO A 96 2.50 1.00 -6.42
C PRO A 96 2.26 2.40 -7.01
N LEU A 97 2.82 3.44 -6.39
CA LEU A 97 2.72 4.82 -6.89
C LEU A 97 3.23 4.95 -8.33
N ALA A 98 4.36 4.28 -8.60
CA ALA A 98 5.00 4.18 -9.91
C ALA A 98 5.83 2.89 -9.98
N LEU A 99 6.29 2.51 -11.16
CA LEU A 99 7.14 1.36 -11.38
C LEU A 99 8.65 1.66 -11.31
N ASN A 100 9.02 2.94 -11.23
CA ASN A 100 10.37 3.41 -11.02
C ASN A 100 10.40 4.77 -10.32
N LEU A 101 11.57 5.11 -9.78
CA LEU A 101 11.76 6.31 -8.97
C LEU A 101 11.58 7.60 -9.79
N ALA A 102 12.01 7.62 -11.05
CA ALA A 102 11.91 8.82 -11.91
C ALA A 102 10.45 9.20 -12.18
N GLU A 103 9.60 8.23 -12.45
CA GLU A 103 8.16 8.44 -12.63
C GLU A 103 7.49 8.92 -11.33
N ALA A 104 7.85 8.30 -10.19
CA ALA A 104 7.35 8.72 -8.89
C ALA A 104 7.73 10.18 -8.58
N GLU A 105 8.98 10.57 -8.85
CA GLU A 105 9.46 11.95 -8.66
C GLU A 105 8.71 12.95 -9.56
N ALA A 106 8.42 12.57 -10.80
CA ALA A 106 7.63 13.39 -11.73
C ALA A 106 6.23 13.66 -11.20
N LEU A 107 5.56 12.65 -10.61
CA LEU A 107 4.24 12.82 -10.00
C LEU A 107 4.28 13.81 -8.82
N LEU A 108 5.27 13.68 -7.93
CA LEU A 108 5.43 14.60 -6.81
C LEU A 108 5.64 16.05 -7.27
N LYS A 109 6.47 16.24 -8.31
CA LYS A 109 6.70 17.56 -8.92
C LYS A 109 5.41 18.13 -9.52
N THR A 110 4.62 17.29 -10.20
CA THR A 110 3.33 17.68 -10.78
C THR A 110 2.34 18.09 -9.69
N ALA A 111 2.18 17.31 -8.62
CA ALA A 111 1.29 17.64 -7.51
C ALA A 111 1.64 18.99 -6.87
N ARG A 112 2.93 19.26 -6.66
CA ARG A 112 3.42 20.55 -6.13
C ARG A 112 3.14 21.70 -7.10
N ARG A 113 3.39 21.51 -8.40
CA ARG A 113 3.18 22.53 -9.44
C ARG A 113 1.73 23.00 -9.51
N TYR A 114 0.78 22.07 -9.39
CA TYR A 114 -0.66 22.37 -9.45
C TYR A 114 -1.29 22.64 -8.08
N ASN A 115 -0.48 22.61 -7.00
CA ASN A 115 -0.91 22.84 -5.62
C ASN A 115 -2.09 21.93 -5.20
N VAL A 116 -2.01 20.67 -5.58
CA VAL A 116 -2.97 19.62 -5.24
C VAL A 116 -2.26 18.51 -4.47
N ARG A 117 -3.03 17.67 -3.79
CA ARG A 117 -2.47 16.56 -3.00
C ARG A 117 -2.43 15.29 -3.81
N LEU A 118 -1.38 14.53 -3.60
CA LEU A 118 -1.19 13.17 -4.09
C LEU A 118 -1.08 12.23 -2.91
N GLY A 119 -1.92 11.21 -2.86
CA GLY A 119 -1.85 10.10 -1.91
C GLY A 119 -1.74 8.77 -2.65
N CYS A 120 -1.33 7.73 -1.95
CA CYS A 120 -1.19 6.40 -2.53
C CYS A 120 -1.54 5.30 -1.51
N ALA A 121 -2.19 4.25 -1.99
CA ALA A 121 -2.31 3.00 -1.27
C ALA A 121 -0.92 2.35 -1.05
N PRO A 122 -0.76 1.44 -0.09
CA PRO A 122 -1.83 0.87 0.72
C PRO A 122 -2.22 1.76 1.89
N ASP A 123 -3.46 1.69 2.27
CA ASP A 123 -4.02 2.37 3.46
C ASP A 123 -4.22 1.43 4.66
N THR A 124 -3.88 0.16 4.49
CA THR A 124 -4.02 -0.89 5.50
C THR A 124 -3.21 -0.64 6.77
N PHE A 125 -2.10 0.11 6.67
CA PHE A 125 -1.31 0.51 7.85
C PHE A 125 -2.10 1.45 8.80
N LEU A 126 -3.20 2.05 8.34
CA LEU A 126 -4.15 2.82 9.14
C LEU A 126 -5.14 1.92 9.88
N GLY A 127 -5.18 0.62 9.57
CA GLY A 127 -6.04 -0.35 10.23
C GLY A 127 -5.67 -0.59 11.68
N GLY A 128 -6.68 -0.99 12.47
CA GLY A 128 -6.56 -1.12 13.92
C GLY A 128 -5.46 -2.08 14.40
N GLY A 129 -5.14 -3.12 13.63
CA GLY A 129 -4.04 -4.03 13.95
C GLY A 129 -2.67 -3.32 13.90
N GLN A 130 -2.40 -2.62 12.81
CA GLN A 130 -1.15 -1.88 12.61
C GLN A 130 -1.05 -0.67 13.56
N GLN A 131 -2.13 0.05 13.77
CA GLN A 131 -2.15 1.22 14.67
C GLN A 131 -2.04 0.82 16.14
N THR A 132 -2.55 -0.35 16.55
CA THR A 132 -2.33 -0.89 17.89
C THR A 132 -0.86 -1.25 18.09
N ALA A 133 -0.22 -1.92 17.12
CA ALA A 133 1.22 -2.20 17.18
C ALA A 133 2.05 -0.92 17.22
N ARG A 134 1.67 0.09 16.41
CA ARG A 134 2.29 1.42 16.42
C ARG A 134 2.21 2.07 17.80
N LYS A 135 1.04 2.07 18.42
CA LYS A 135 0.85 2.62 19.76
C LYS A 135 1.75 1.95 20.80
N LEU A 136 1.84 0.62 20.79
CA LEU A 136 2.71 -0.11 21.72
C LEU A 136 4.19 0.27 21.58
N ILE A 137 4.65 0.52 20.35
CA ILE A 137 6.02 1.01 20.10
C ILE A 137 6.18 2.45 20.62
N ASP A 138 5.23 3.34 20.32
CA ASP A 138 5.27 4.74 20.73
C ASP A 138 5.16 4.93 22.24
N ASP A 139 4.40 4.04 22.91
CA ASP A 139 4.31 3.99 24.39
C ASP A 139 5.60 3.40 25.03
N GLY A 140 6.58 2.96 24.24
CA GLY A 140 7.85 2.41 24.72
C GLY A 140 7.75 1.03 25.36
N VAL A 141 6.67 0.28 25.13
CA VAL A 141 6.39 -0.99 25.83
C VAL A 141 7.45 -2.08 25.52
N ILE A 142 8.09 -2.01 24.34
CA ILE A 142 9.21 -2.90 23.98
C ILE A 142 10.59 -2.25 24.15
N GLY A 143 10.64 -1.03 24.71
CA GLY A 143 11.88 -0.24 24.75
C GLY A 143 12.29 0.27 23.35
N LYS A 144 13.59 0.46 23.13
CA LYS A 144 14.13 0.88 21.83
C LYS A 144 14.04 -0.29 20.84
N PRO A 145 13.40 -0.13 19.66
CA PRO A 145 13.46 -1.13 18.59
C PRO A 145 14.91 -1.38 18.14
N LEU A 146 15.31 -2.64 18.08
CA LEU A 146 16.64 -3.08 17.65
C LEU A 146 16.63 -3.67 16.25
N GLY A 147 15.55 -4.38 15.91
CA GLY A 147 15.41 -5.08 14.65
C GLY A 147 14.15 -5.91 14.58
N GLY A 148 14.11 -6.82 13.63
CA GLY A 148 12.95 -7.69 13.45
C GLY A 148 12.99 -8.46 12.14
N THR A 149 11.86 -9.05 11.83
CA THR A 149 11.67 -9.83 10.59
C THR A 149 10.35 -9.46 9.91
N ALA A 150 10.32 -9.56 8.58
CA ALA A 150 9.12 -9.38 7.80
C ALA A 150 9.12 -10.39 6.63
N PHE A 151 8.04 -11.16 6.51
CA PHE A 151 7.94 -12.26 5.53
C PHE A 151 6.68 -12.14 4.69
N VAL A 152 6.85 -12.00 3.38
CA VAL A 152 5.80 -12.12 2.38
C VAL A 152 6.18 -13.24 1.39
N LEU A 153 5.81 -14.46 1.74
CA LEU A 153 6.21 -15.67 1.05
C LEU A 153 4.96 -16.40 0.55
N THR A 154 4.83 -16.51 -0.76
CA THR A 154 3.67 -17.13 -1.41
C THR A 154 4.11 -18.06 -2.54
N PRO A 155 3.25 -18.98 -3.01
CA PRO A 155 3.55 -19.81 -4.18
C PRO A 155 3.42 -19.07 -5.52
N GLY A 156 2.99 -17.79 -5.49
CA GLY A 156 2.75 -16.97 -6.67
C GLY A 156 1.27 -16.80 -7.02
N PRO A 157 0.93 -15.72 -7.77
CA PRO A 157 -0.45 -15.36 -8.10
C PRO A 157 -1.07 -16.21 -9.22
N GLU A 158 -0.30 -16.99 -9.97
CA GLU A 158 -0.78 -17.76 -11.12
C GLU A 158 -1.83 -18.80 -10.77
N SER A 159 -1.90 -19.25 -9.52
CA SER A 159 -2.90 -20.24 -9.09
C SER A 159 -4.34 -19.70 -9.09
N TRP A 160 -4.52 -18.37 -8.96
CA TRP A 160 -5.82 -17.73 -8.83
C TRP A 160 -6.04 -16.56 -9.82
N HIS A 161 -4.98 -15.91 -10.29
CA HIS A 161 -5.11 -14.77 -11.20
C HIS A 161 -5.24 -15.25 -12.65
N PRO A 162 -6.26 -14.77 -13.42
CA PRO A 162 -6.49 -15.24 -14.78
C PRO A 162 -5.42 -14.79 -15.80
N ASN A 163 -4.72 -13.70 -15.52
CA ASN A 163 -3.66 -13.14 -16.36
C ASN A 163 -2.42 -12.82 -15.52
N PRO A 164 -1.65 -13.82 -15.04
CA PRO A 164 -0.58 -13.61 -14.06
C PRO A 164 0.75 -13.10 -14.66
N GLU A 165 0.91 -13.04 -15.97
CA GLU A 165 2.18 -12.77 -16.65
C GLU A 165 2.85 -11.47 -16.19
N PHE A 166 2.07 -10.39 -16.01
CA PHE A 166 2.61 -9.09 -15.61
C PHE A 166 3.28 -9.08 -14.23
N TYR A 167 2.92 -10.04 -13.35
CA TYR A 167 3.60 -10.19 -12.06
C TYR A 167 5.03 -10.76 -12.21
N TYR A 168 5.36 -11.33 -13.37
CA TYR A 168 6.63 -11.98 -13.65
C TYR A 168 7.48 -11.24 -14.67
N GLN A 169 7.08 -10.02 -15.01
CA GLN A 169 7.75 -9.09 -15.92
C GLN A 169 8.28 -7.86 -15.18
N THR A 170 9.10 -7.06 -15.85
CA THR A 170 9.67 -5.82 -15.30
C THR A 170 8.57 -4.93 -14.70
N GLY A 171 8.78 -4.46 -13.46
CA GLY A 171 7.77 -3.72 -12.69
C GLY A 171 6.81 -4.61 -11.89
N GLY A 172 6.94 -5.93 -12.00
CA GLY A 172 6.21 -6.92 -11.20
C GLY A 172 7.07 -7.51 -10.07
N GLY A 173 6.78 -8.77 -9.73
CA GLY A 173 7.46 -9.52 -8.68
C GLY A 173 6.92 -9.28 -7.28
N PRO A 174 7.35 -10.12 -6.32
CA PRO A 174 6.83 -10.07 -4.95
C PRO A 174 7.14 -8.75 -4.25
N VAL A 175 8.22 -8.04 -4.65
CA VAL A 175 8.61 -6.76 -4.06
C VAL A 175 7.67 -5.64 -4.51
N PHE A 176 7.33 -5.54 -5.80
CA PHE A 176 6.43 -4.48 -6.30
C PHE A 176 4.94 -4.78 -6.06
N ASP A 177 4.56 -6.06 -5.95
CA ASP A 177 3.17 -6.42 -5.65
C ASP A 177 2.85 -6.29 -4.15
N MET A 178 3.63 -6.96 -3.30
CA MET A 178 3.36 -7.07 -1.86
C MET A 178 4.25 -6.17 -1.00
N GLY A 179 5.41 -5.77 -1.51
CA GLY A 179 6.32 -4.87 -0.81
C GLY A 179 5.68 -3.58 -0.33
N PRO A 180 4.80 -2.90 -1.09
CA PRO A 180 4.13 -1.69 -0.62
C PRO A 180 3.44 -1.86 0.73
N TYR A 181 2.75 -2.97 0.97
CA TYR A 181 2.06 -3.23 2.25
C TYR A 181 3.04 -3.32 3.42
N TYR A 182 4.07 -4.14 3.26
CA TYR A 182 5.06 -4.41 4.32
C TYR A 182 5.95 -3.21 4.58
N LEU A 183 6.48 -2.58 3.52
CA LEU A 183 7.37 -1.44 3.64
C LEU A 183 6.64 -0.23 4.23
N THR A 184 5.43 0.08 3.79
CA THR A 184 4.63 1.18 4.36
C THR A 184 4.30 0.91 5.84
N ALA A 185 3.97 -0.34 6.21
CA ALA A 185 3.76 -0.72 7.61
C ALA A 185 5.04 -0.54 8.44
N LEU A 186 6.18 -1.01 7.95
CA LEU A 186 7.47 -0.85 8.63
C LEU A 186 7.87 0.62 8.77
N ILE A 187 7.66 1.45 7.74
CA ILE A 187 7.91 2.90 7.80
C ILE A 187 6.97 3.55 8.83
N ASN A 188 5.71 3.17 8.86
CA ASN A 188 4.78 3.63 9.89
C ASN A 188 5.24 3.24 11.31
N LEU A 189 5.81 2.06 11.50
CA LEU A 189 6.26 1.57 12.81
C LEU A 189 7.62 2.14 13.24
N LEU A 190 8.58 2.25 12.31
CA LEU A 190 9.99 2.48 12.60
C LEU A 190 10.58 3.76 11.99
N GLY A 191 9.86 4.44 11.09
CA GLY A 191 10.37 5.59 10.34
C GLY A 191 11.04 5.20 9.03
N PRO A 192 11.80 6.11 8.39
CA PRO A 192 12.37 5.89 7.07
C PRO A 192 13.52 4.88 7.07
N VAL A 193 13.64 4.18 5.94
CA VAL A 193 14.78 3.30 5.61
C VAL A 193 15.93 4.18 5.08
N THR A 194 17.16 3.88 5.47
CA THR A 194 18.35 4.63 5.04
C THR A 194 19.28 3.82 4.14
N ARG A 195 19.24 2.50 4.25
CA ARG A 195 20.07 1.59 3.45
C ARG A 195 19.42 0.24 3.27
N VAL A 196 19.65 -0.37 2.10
CA VAL A 196 19.18 -1.71 1.74
C VAL A 196 20.36 -2.55 1.29
N THR A 197 20.46 -3.77 1.81
CA THR A 197 21.34 -4.82 1.28
C THR A 197 20.46 -6.01 0.92
N SER A 198 20.55 -6.52 -0.31
CA SER A 198 19.70 -7.63 -0.74
C SER A 198 20.41 -8.64 -1.63
N ILE A 199 19.83 -9.84 -1.68
CA ILE A 199 20.20 -10.93 -2.60
C ILE A 199 18.90 -11.39 -3.25
N ALA A 200 18.94 -11.59 -4.57
CA ALA A 200 17.79 -12.03 -5.36
C ALA A 200 18.07 -13.34 -6.08
N GLY A 201 17.02 -14.10 -6.30
CA GLY A 201 17.04 -15.33 -7.06
C GLY A 201 15.74 -15.55 -7.82
N ARG A 202 15.73 -16.58 -8.66
CA ARG A 202 14.57 -17.03 -9.41
C ARG A 202 14.48 -18.54 -9.31
N GLY A 203 13.41 -19.05 -8.71
CA GLY A 203 13.22 -20.49 -8.52
C GLY A 203 12.79 -21.22 -9.79
N PHE A 204 12.06 -20.51 -10.68
CA PHE A 204 11.50 -21.10 -11.90
C PHE A 204 11.72 -20.19 -13.10
N VAL A 205 12.09 -20.76 -14.25
CA VAL A 205 12.23 -20.01 -15.52
C VAL A 205 10.90 -19.89 -16.27
N GLU A 206 9.95 -20.78 -15.97
CA GLU A 206 8.58 -20.80 -16.51
C GLU A 206 7.59 -21.07 -15.40
N ARG A 207 6.37 -20.55 -15.54
CA ARG A 207 5.21 -20.84 -14.70
C ARG A 207 4.05 -21.32 -15.57
N ILE A 208 3.01 -21.84 -14.92
CA ILE A 208 1.81 -22.37 -15.58
C ILE A 208 0.60 -21.59 -15.12
N PHE A 209 -0.25 -21.16 -16.06
CA PHE A 209 -1.55 -20.59 -15.73
C PHE A 209 -2.39 -21.58 -14.92
N GLY A 210 -2.68 -21.26 -13.66
CA GLY A 210 -3.50 -22.07 -12.78
C GLY A 210 -5.00 -21.76 -12.86
N ALA A 211 -5.35 -20.59 -13.44
CA ALA A 211 -6.72 -20.10 -13.55
C ALA A 211 -6.98 -19.42 -14.89
N GLY A 212 -8.25 -19.13 -15.18
CA GLY A 212 -8.67 -18.41 -16.38
C GLY A 212 -8.70 -19.25 -17.66
N PRO A 213 -8.94 -18.61 -18.82
CA PRO A 213 -9.09 -19.29 -20.12
C PRO A 213 -7.81 -20.02 -20.61
N ARG A 214 -6.66 -19.55 -20.15
CA ARG A 214 -5.33 -20.09 -20.53
C ARG A 214 -4.79 -21.12 -19.54
N LYS A 215 -5.62 -21.64 -18.63
CA LYS A 215 -5.21 -22.64 -17.64
C LYS A 215 -4.49 -23.82 -18.28
N GLY A 216 -3.30 -24.14 -17.77
CA GLY A 216 -2.43 -25.20 -18.25
C GLY A 216 -1.37 -24.73 -19.26
N GLU A 217 -1.47 -23.53 -19.84
CA GLU A 217 -0.42 -22.95 -20.68
C GLU A 217 0.77 -22.52 -19.83
N LYS A 218 1.96 -22.46 -20.45
CA LYS A 218 3.18 -21.96 -19.82
C LYS A 218 3.43 -20.50 -20.19
N PHE A 219 4.11 -19.79 -19.29
CA PHE A 219 4.63 -18.44 -19.55
C PHE A 219 6.02 -18.27 -18.92
N ALA A 220 6.81 -17.36 -19.48
CA ALA A 220 8.17 -17.08 -19.02
C ALA A 220 8.18 -16.24 -17.74
N VAL A 221 9.18 -16.49 -16.87
CA VAL A 221 9.52 -15.65 -15.72
C VAL A 221 10.75 -14.82 -16.10
N GLU A 222 10.57 -13.51 -16.23
CA GLU A 222 11.61 -12.60 -16.76
C GLU A 222 12.45 -11.95 -15.65
N ILE A 223 11.96 -11.95 -14.40
CA ILE A 223 12.54 -11.22 -13.27
C ILE A 223 12.89 -12.17 -12.11
N PRO A 224 13.70 -11.74 -11.14
CA PRO A 224 13.83 -12.43 -9.86
C PRO A 224 12.49 -12.50 -9.11
N THR A 225 12.23 -13.64 -8.48
CA THR A 225 10.97 -13.95 -7.79
C THR A 225 11.16 -14.28 -6.31
N HIS A 226 12.42 -14.26 -5.83
CA HIS A 226 12.80 -14.53 -4.45
C HIS A 226 13.85 -13.51 -3.99
N PHE A 227 13.58 -12.79 -2.90
CA PHE A 227 14.43 -11.74 -2.36
C PHE A 227 14.62 -11.93 -0.86
N ASN A 228 15.88 -11.74 -0.42
CA ASN A 228 16.26 -11.60 0.99
C ASN A 228 16.98 -10.28 1.14
N ALA A 229 16.43 -9.38 1.99
CA ALA A 229 16.98 -8.06 2.18
C ALA A 229 17.16 -7.71 3.66
N LEU A 230 18.14 -6.87 3.95
CA LEU A 230 18.32 -6.17 5.22
C LEU A 230 17.95 -4.70 4.97
N LEU A 231 16.99 -4.20 5.75
CA LEU A 231 16.52 -2.82 5.72
C LEU A 231 17.03 -2.11 6.97
N GLU A 232 17.86 -1.11 6.82
CA GLU A 232 18.38 -0.29 7.91
C GLU A 232 17.52 0.96 8.06
N PHE A 233 16.97 1.16 9.24
CA PHE A 233 16.11 2.30 9.56
C PHE A 233 16.92 3.42 10.24
N GLU A 234 16.51 4.67 10.03
CA GLU A 234 17.21 5.86 10.55
C GLU A 234 17.44 5.80 12.08
N GLN A 235 16.48 5.27 12.83
CA GLN A 235 16.61 5.09 14.28
C GLN A 235 17.56 3.96 14.72
N GLY A 236 18.14 3.20 13.77
CA GLY A 236 19.12 2.14 13.99
C GLY A 236 18.57 0.72 14.04
N ALA A 237 17.27 0.51 13.90
CA ALA A 237 16.71 -0.83 13.78
C ALA A 237 17.06 -1.46 12.41
N VAL A 238 17.26 -2.78 12.38
CA VAL A 238 17.50 -3.54 11.14
C VAL A 238 16.45 -4.63 10.98
N ILE A 239 15.75 -4.64 9.85
CA ILE A 239 14.73 -5.65 9.54
C ILE A 239 15.21 -6.60 8.46
N SER A 240 15.13 -7.90 8.74
CA SER A 240 15.27 -8.94 7.73
C SER A 240 13.94 -9.06 6.97
N PHE A 241 13.94 -8.61 5.71
CA PHE A 241 12.76 -8.63 4.84
C PHE A 241 12.90 -9.71 3.78
N HIS A 242 11.92 -10.60 3.68
CA HIS A 242 11.88 -11.69 2.71
C HIS A 242 10.61 -11.59 1.85
N ALA A 243 10.79 -11.52 0.54
CA ALA A 243 9.69 -11.47 -0.42
C ALA A 243 9.86 -12.55 -1.49
N SER A 244 8.85 -13.40 -1.69
CA SER A 244 8.93 -14.51 -2.63
C SER A 244 7.59 -14.92 -3.22
N PHE A 245 7.62 -15.29 -4.50
CA PHE A 245 6.57 -16.04 -5.19
C PHE A 245 6.92 -17.53 -5.38
N ASP A 246 8.02 -18.01 -4.77
CA ASP A 246 8.54 -19.37 -4.99
C ASP A 246 8.33 -20.28 -3.76
N VAL A 247 7.70 -19.80 -2.69
CA VAL A 247 7.55 -20.54 -1.43
C VAL A 247 6.16 -21.15 -1.33
N GLN A 248 6.08 -22.48 -1.28
CA GLN A 248 4.82 -23.21 -1.21
C GLN A 248 4.12 -23.11 0.14
N GLY A 249 4.86 -22.88 1.22
CA GLY A 249 4.33 -22.72 2.57
C GLY A 249 5.43 -22.43 3.58
N HIS A 250 5.08 -21.76 4.68
CA HIS A 250 6.01 -21.41 5.75
C HIS A 250 5.28 -21.25 7.09
N SER A 251 6.04 -21.19 8.19
CA SER A 251 5.54 -20.98 9.55
C SER A 251 5.91 -19.63 10.15
N HIS A 252 6.56 -18.75 9.38
CA HIS A 252 6.95 -17.43 9.85
C HIS A 252 5.74 -16.52 10.06
N LEU A 253 5.85 -15.63 11.03
CA LEU A 253 4.89 -14.55 11.23
C LEU A 253 5.10 -13.45 10.18
N PRO A 254 4.04 -12.71 9.82
CA PRO A 254 4.18 -11.61 8.85
C PRO A 254 5.22 -10.58 9.25
N ILE A 255 5.16 -10.08 10.49
CA ILE A 255 6.11 -9.11 11.05
C ILE A 255 6.36 -9.41 12.53
N GLU A 256 7.63 -9.42 12.93
CA GLU A 256 8.05 -9.35 14.34
C GLU A 256 9.03 -8.20 14.52
N ILE A 257 8.86 -7.44 15.62
CA ILE A 257 9.78 -6.37 16.01
C ILE A 257 10.37 -6.70 17.38
N TYR A 258 11.67 -6.62 17.49
CA TYR A 258 12.45 -6.88 18.70
C TYR A 258 12.95 -5.56 19.27
N GLY A 259 12.68 -5.33 20.54
CA GLY A 259 13.17 -4.15 21.28
C GLY A 259 14.00 -4.56 22.50
N THR A 260 14.55 -3.57 23.19
CA THR A 260 15.39 -3.78 24.38
C THR A 260 14.65 -4.36 25.57
N GLU A 261 13.31 -4.15 25.65
CA GLU A 261 12.47 -4.56 26.79
C GLU A 261 11.39 -5.59 26.40
N GLY A 262 11.25 -5.90 25.11
CA GLY A 262 10.24 -6.84 24.66
C GLY A 262 10.20 -7.03 23.17
N SER A 263 9.22 -7.83 22.71
CA SER A 263 9.01 -8.13 21.29
C SER A 263 7.53 -8.05 20.94
N LEU A 264 7.23 -7.67 19.72
CA LEU A 264 5.89 -7.59 19.17
C LEU A 264 5.72 -8.54 17.98
N GLN A 265 4.62 -9.29 17.96
CA GLN A 265 4.09 -9.97 16.77
C GLN A 265 2.97 -9.12 16.20
N ILE A 266 3.11 -8.77 14.92
CA ILE A 266 2.25 -7.81 14.23
C ILE A 266 1.53 -8.54 13.09
N PRO A 267 0.22 -8.31 12.89
CA PRO A 267 -0.53 -8.99 11.85
C PRO A 267 -0.08 -8.62 10.45
N ASP A 268 -0.51 -9.43 9.47
CA ASP A 268 -0.25 -9.18 8.06
C ASP A 268 -0.74 -7.79 7.64
N PRO A 269 0.16 -6.92 7.15
CA PRO A 269 -0.17 -5.55 6.77
C PRO A 269 -1.04 -5.45 5.51
N ASN A 270 -1.35 -6.54 4.83
CA ASN A 270 -2.35 -6.57 3.76
C ASN A 270 -3.79 -6.48 4.30
N TYR A 271 -3.98 -6.61 5.61
CA TYR A 271 -5.28 -6.53 6.28
C TYR A 271 -5.33 -5.38 7.28
N PHE A 272 -6.55 -4.93 7.61
CA PHE A 272 -6.77 -3.82 8.53
C PHE A 272 -6.74 -4.24 10.01
N GLY A 273 -7.11 -5.47 10.30
CA GLY A 273 -7.15 -6.05 11.64
C GLY A 273 -6.05 -7.07 11.87
N GLY A 274 -6.33 -7.97 12.78
CA GLY A 274 -5.49 -9.12 13.10
C GLY A 274 -4.90 -9.05 14.51
N ARG A 275 -4.28 -10.14 14.90
CA ARG A 275 -3.79 -10.37 16.27
C ARG A 275 -2.46 -9.66 16.50
N VAL A 276 -2.40 -8.81 17.52
CA VAL A 276 -1.16 -8.22 18.02
C VAL A 276 -0.77 -8.93 19.31
N ARG A 277 0.48 -9.37 19.44
CA ARG A 277 0.98 -10.01 20.65
C ARG A 277 2.23 -9.31 21.15
N LEU A 278 2.35 -9.24 22.47
CA LEU A 278 3.46 -8.65 23.18
C LEU A 278 4.14 -9.71 24.05
N LEU A 279 5.47 -9.74 24.01
CA LEU A 279 6.31 -10.40 25.00
C LEU A 279 7.17 -9.35 25.68
N GLN A 280 6.99 -9.13 26.97
CA GLN A 280 7.88 -8.29 27.78
C GLN A 280 8.98 -9.14 28.42
N ARG A 281 10.09 -8.49 28.78
CA ARG A 281 11.25 -9.13 29.40
C ARG A 281 10.82 -9.97 30.62
N GLY A 282 11.19 -11.24 30.63
CA GLY A 282 10.88 -12.18 31.70
C GLY A 282 9.43 -12.68 31.74
N GLY A 283 8.58 -12.25 30.77
CA GLY A 283 7.19 -12.66 30.65
C GLY A 283 6.96 -13.78 29.64
N SER A 284 5.72 -13.90 29.20
CA SER A 284 5.27 -14.78 28.14
C SER A 284 4.45 -13.99 27.10
N TRP A 285 4.28 -14.57 25.90
CA TRP A 285 3.46 -13.95 24.87
C TRP A 285 2.01 -13.78 25.30
N ALA A 286 1.53 -12.54 25.29
CA ALA A 286 0.16 -12.17 25.59
C ALA A 286 -0.52 -11.49 24.40
N ASP A 287 -1.80 -11.74 24.22
CA ASP A 287 -2.62 -11.05 23.23
C ASP A 287 -2.95 -9.64 23.70
N MET A 288 -2.77 -8.67 22.82
CA MET A 288 -3.07 -7.27 23.11
C MET A 288 -4.46 -6.92 22.54
N PRO A 289 -5.33 -6.28 23.33
CA PRO A 289 -6.59 -5.78 22.82
C PRO A 289 -6.32 -4.70 21.76
N LEU A 290 -7.07 -4.73 20.66
CA LEU A 290 -6.95 -3.70 19.64
C LEU A 290 -7.49 -2.37 20.17
N THR A 291 -6.69 -1.33 20.08
CA THR A 291 -6.98 0.00 20.62
C THR A 291 -7.61 0.95 19.59
N HIS A 292 -7.59 0.57 18.31
CA HIS A 292 -8.09 1.38 17.20
C HIS A 292 -9.20 0.66 16.45
N GLY A 293 -10.09 1.43 15.84
CA GLY A 293 -11.12 0.95 14.92
C GLY A 293 -10.55 0.46 13.59
N TYR A 294 -11.42 0.25 12.62
CA TYR A 294 -11.05 -0.24 11.29
C TYR A 294 -10.27 -1.57 11.33
N ASN A 295 -10.76 -2.56 12.10
CA ASN A 295 -10.03 -3.78 12.38
C ASN A 295 -10.80 -5.08 12.08
N ASP A 296 -12.09 -5.00 11.69
CA ASP A 296 -13.00 -6.13 11.61
C ASP A 296 -13.40 -6.53 10.18
N ARG A 297 -13.02 -5.73 9.18
CA ARG A 297 -13.35 -5.96 7.77
C ARG A 297 -12.38 -5.27 6.82
N ASN A 298 -12.72 -5.26 5.52
CA ASN A 298 -11.97 -4.52 4.50
C ASN A 298 -12.43 -3.05 4.48
N TYR A 299 -11.49 -2.13 4.72
CA TYR A 299 -11.69 -0.68 4.71
C TYR A 299 -10.88 0.02 3.60
N ARG A 300 -10.52 -0.65 2.52
CA ARG A 300 -9.86 -0.01 1.36
C ARG A 300 -10.71 1.18 0.90
N ILE A 301 -10.17 2.35 0.95
CA ILE A 301 -10.62 3.74 0.82
C ILE A 301 -10.43 4.55 2.12
N LEU A 302 -10.01 3.92 3.21
CA LEU A 302 -9.68 4.62 4.47
C LEU A 302 -8.63 5.71 4.24
N GLY A 303 -7.63 5.44 3.40
CA GLY A 303 -6.62 6.43 3.01
C GLY A 303 -7.20 7.63 2.27
N VAL A 304 -8.19 7.41 1.39
CA VAL A 304 -8.91 8.49 0.69
C VAL A 304 -9.75 9.31 1.69
N ALA A 305 -10.45 8.65 2.60
CA ALA A 305 -11.26 9.33 3.63
C ALA A 305 -10.38 10.13 4.59
N GLU A 306 -9.22 9.58 4.98
CA GLU A 306 -8.22 10.26 5.79
C GLU A 306 -7.62 11.48 5.07
N MET A 307 -7.32 11.35 3.78
CA MET A 307 -6.87 12.45 2.94
C MET A 307 -7.96 13.53 2.80
N ALA A 308 -9.23 13.17 2.66
CA ALA A 308 -10.35 14.09 2.63
C ALA A 308 -10.48 14.87 3.95
N ALA A 309 -10.36 14.19 5.09
CA ALA A 309 -10.34 14.83 6.41
C ALA A 309 -9.14 15.78 6.55
N ALA A 310 -7.97 15.35 6.09
CA ALA A 310 -6.75 16.15 6.11
C ALA A 310 -6.82 17.41 5.23
N ILE A 311 -7.44 17.32 4.04
CA ILE A 311 -7.70 18.48 3.16
C ILE A 311 -8.55 19.50 3.89
N ARG A 312 -9.66 19.09 4.51
CA ARG A 312 -10.57 19.98 5.23
C ARG A 312 -9.94 20.64 6.45
N LYS A 313 -9.09 19.91 7.17
CA LYS A 313 -8.40 20.37 8.37
C LYS A 313 -7.08 21.09 8.07
N ASN A 314 -6.74 21.23 6.79
CA ASN A 314 -5.46 21.79 6.30
C ASN A 314 -4.24 21.21 7.04
N ARG A 315 -4.19 19.88 7.18
CA ARG A 315 -3.07 19.15 7.75
C ARG A 315 -2.49 18.14 6.75
N PRO A 316 -1.26 17.63 6.95
CA PRO A 316 -0.75 16.49 6.17
C PRO A 316 -1.66 15.28 6.29
N HIS A 317 -1.78 14.51 5.21
CA HIS A 317 -2.45 13.22 5.19
C HIS A 317 -1.44 12.09 5.37
N ARG A 318 -1.87 10.98 5.96
CA ARG A 318 -0.96 9.91 6.41
C ARG A 318 -0.47 9.02 5.28
N ALA A 319 -1.34 8.60 4.37
CA ALA A 319 -0.97 7.83 3.16
C ALA A 319 -0.46 8.77 2.06
N SER A 320 0.64 9.47 2.34
CA SER A 320 1.14 10.60 1.54
C SER A 320 1.99 10.17 0.35
N ASP A 321 2.16 11.09 -0.58
CA ASP A 321 3.09 10.99 -1.69
C ASP A 321 4.54 10.75 -1.24
N GLN A 322 4.98 11.36 -0.13
CA GLN A 322 6.34 11.20 0.39
C GLN A 322 6.60 9.79 0.87
N ILE A 323 5.66 9.18 1.61
CA ILE A 323 5.79 7.79 2.04
C ILE A 323 5.76 6.85 0.84
N ALA A 324 4.86 7.10 -0.11
CA ALA A 324 4.76 6.31 -1.32
C ALA A 324 6.04 6.40 -2.18
N PHE A 325 6.60 7.59 -2.34
CA PHE A 325 7.86 7.82 -3.03
C PHE A 325 9.02 7.08 -2.36
N HIS A 326 9.14 7.23 -1.04
CA HIS A 326 10.16 6.51 -0.25
C HIS A 326 10.01 4.99 -0.38
N THR A 327 8.77 4.49 -0.36
CA THR A 327 8.49 3.06 -0.57
C THR A 327 8.93 2.59 -1.96
N VAL A 328 8.72 3.39 -3.02
CA VAL A 328 9.20 3.07 -4.38
C VAL A 328 10.73 2.99 -4.41
N GLU A 329 11.44 3.94 -3.79
CA GLU A 329 12.90 3.91 -3.75
C GLU A 329 13.42 2.67 -3.01
N VAL A 330 12.81 2.32 -1.87
CA VAL A 330 13.19 1.12 -1.12
C VAL A 330 12.94 -0.15 -1.94
N MET A 331 11.81 -0.25 -2.66
CA MET A 331 11.54 -1.39 -3.55
C MET A 331 12.56 -1.49 -4.68
N GLU A 332 12.88 -0.37 -5.33
CA GLU A 332 13.88 -0.31 -6.39
C GLU A 332 15.28 -0.68 -5.87
N ALA A 333 15.62 -0.23 -4.65
CA ALA A 333 16.87 -0.56 -3.98
C ALA A 333 16.96 -2.07 -3.64
N ILE A 334 15.86 -2.70 -3.23
CA ILE A 334 15.82 -4.15 -3.00
C ILE A 334 16.11 -4.90 -4.30
N VAL A 335 15.47 -4.52 -5.39
CA VAL A 335 15.65 -5.17 -6.71
C VAL A 335 17.05 -4.94 -7.26
N THR A 336 17.54 -3.69 -7.23
CA THR A 336 18.88 -3.31 -7.73
C THR A 336 19.98 -3.93 -6.88
N GLY A 337 19.87 -3.88 -5.56
CA GLY A 337 20.80 -4.51 -4.63
C GLY A 337 20.86 -6.02 -4.83
N GLY A 338 19.69 -6.65 -5.01
CA GLY A 338 19.57 -8.08 -5.27
C GLY A 338 20.28 -8.55 -6.55
N SER A 339 20.28 -7.71 -7.59
CA SER A 339 20.95 -8.00 -8.86
C SER A 339 22.45 -7.69 -8.82
N SER A 340 22.87 -6.64 -8.07
CA SER A 340 24.27 -6.18 -8.03
C SER A 340 25.08 -6.78 -6.90
N GLY A 341 24.45 -7.32 -5.85
CA GLY A 341 25.09 -7.78 -4.62
C GLY A 341 25.68 -6.64 -3.76
N LYS A 342 25.32 -5.40 -4.03
CA LYS A 342 25.81 -4.21 -3.33
C LYS A 342 24.73 -3.60 -2.44
N ALA A 343 25.16 -3.01 -1.32
CA ALA A 343 24.30 -2.17 -0.51
C ALA A 343 23.94 -0.90 -1.26
N VAL A 344 22.67 -0.47 -1.17
CA VAL A 344 22.12 0.72 -1.81
C VAL A 344 21.67 1.69 -0.73
N SER A 345 22.19 2.92 -0.76
CA SER A 345 21.73 4.00 0.10
C SER A 345 20.41 4.56 -0.41
N ILE A 346 19.49 4.87 0.50
CA ILE A 346 18.23 5.53 0.20
C ILE A 346 18.40 7.03 0.37
N ASN A 347 18.05 7.80 -0.63
CA ASN A 347 18.23 9.24 -0.68
C ASN A 347 16.96 10.02 -0.30
N SER A 348 15.79 9.42 -0.52
CA SER A 348 14.55 10.04 -0.09
C SER A 348 14.42 9.97 1.43
N HIS A 349 13.75 10.95 1.97
CA HIS A 349 13.37 10.99 3.37
C HIS A 349 11.84 11.20 3.46
N CYS A 350 11.20 10.51 4.37
CA CYS A 350 9.82 10.76 4.74
C CYS A 350 9.69 10.81 6.26
N GLU A 351 8.86 11.69 6.75
CA GLU A 351 8.50 11.66 8.16
C GLU A 351 7.62 10.44 8.45
N ARG A 352 7.82 9.85 9.62
CA ARG A 352 6.91 8.85 10.15
C ARG A 352 5.53 9.47 10.31
N PRO A 353 4.45 8.92 9.69
CA PRO A 353 3.15 9.57 9.74
C PRO A 353 2.65 9.67 11.18
N ARG A 354 1.89 10.74 11.48
CA ARG A 354 1.23 10.84 12.78
C ARG A 354 0.34 9.62 13.01
N ALA A 355 0.42 8.97 14.17
CA ALA A 355 -0.47 7.89 14.54
C ALA A 355 -1.94 8.33 14.47
N LEU A 356 -2.85 7.40 14.16
CA LEU A 356 -4.28 7.66 14.37
C LEU A 356 -4.56 7.75 15.86
N GLU A 357 -5.48 8.61 16.23
CA GLU A 357 -6.03 8.57 17.58
C GLU A 357 -6.86 7.30 17.78
N PRO A 358 -6.86 6.69 18.97
CA PRO A 358 -7.76 5.61 19.27
C PRO A 358 -9.21 6.04 19.03
N LEU A 359 -9.87 5.43 18.06
CA LEU A 359 -11.19 5.85 17.61
C LEU A 359 -12.26 5.00 18.26
N PRO A 360 -13.21 5.61 19.01
CA PRO A 360 -14.32 4.89 19.59
C PRO A 360 -15.43 4.53 18.57
N ARG A 361 -15.41 5.14 17.37
CA ARG A 361 -16.46 4.94 16.33
C ARG A 361 -15.88 4.92 14.93
N LEU A 362 -16.45 4.06 14.07
CA LEU A 362 -16.23 4.08 12.62
C LEU A 362 -16.70 5.43 12.04
N GLY A 363 -16.03 5.89 10.98
CA GLY A 363 -16.39 7.11 10.25
C GLY A 363 -15.97 8.42 10.93
N THR A 364 -15.14 8.38 11.99
CA THR A 364 -14.52 9.58 12.55
C THR A 364 -13.01 9.56 12.31
N LEU A 365 -12.52 10.56 11.59
CA LEU A 365 -11.09 10.75 11.33
C LEU A 365 -10.64 12.08 11.93
N ASP A 366 -9.50 12.03 12.65
CA ASP A 366 -8.88 13.20 13.32
C ASP A 366 -8.22 14.18 12.34
#